data_2eaabd587b03e8fef994edb723e2a68a
#
_entry.id   2eaabd587b03e8fef994edb723e2a68a
#
_cell.length_a   1.000
_cell.length_b   1.000
_cell.length_c   1.000
_cell.angle_alpha   90.00
_cell.angle_beta   90.00
_cell.angle_gamma   90.00
#
_symmetry.space_group_name_H-M   'P 1'
#
loop_
_entity.id
_entity.type
_entity.pdbx_description
1 polymer ?
#
loop_
_entity_poly.entity_id
_entity_poly.type
_entity_poly.pdbx_seq_one_letter_code
_entity_poly.pdbx_strand_id
1 'polypeptide(L)'
;TSEMIKDYQGFVYLITNLDTQKRYIGKKNFIKKRTLKALKGKKRKRKVYSESDWKDYYGSSDAVSKILLESGPETFEREILHLSMSKGEMSYVELYYQVVTGALLSDDYYNGIISCRINHRHIKNIDVEKLKKI
;
A
#
# COMPACT_ATOMS: atom_id res chain seq x y z
N THR A 1 5.24 -13.43 -6.88
CA THR A 1 4.35 -14.08 -7.85
C THR A 1 2.92 -14.14 -7.35
N SER A 2 1.97 -14.31 -8.25
CA SER A 2 0.55 -14.38 -7.88
C SER A 2 0.22 -15.54 -6.93
N GLU A 3 1.01 -16.60 -6.93
CA GLU A 3 0.82 -17.72 -6.00
C GLU A 3 1.31 -17.38 -4.59
N MET A 4 2.36 -16.60 -4.46
CA MET A 4 2.93 -16.22 -3.16
C MET A 4 2.02 -15.30 -2.36
N ILE A 5 1.09 -14.60 -3.02
CA ILE A 5 0.23 -13.61 -2.36
C ILE A 5 -1.06 -14.18 -1.77
N LYS A 6 -1.35 -15.47 -1.95
CA LYS A 6 -2.63 -16.08 -1.53
C LYS A 6 -2.91 -15.90 -0.04
N ASP A 7 -1.87 -15.94 0.78
CA ASP A 7 -2.00 -15.88 2.24
C ASP A 7 -1.91 -14.47 2.79
N TYR A 8 -1.72 -13.45 1.93
CA TYR A 8 -1.53 -12.08 2.36
C TYR A 8 -2.64 -11.16 1.85
N GLN A 9 -3.05 -10.23 2.70
CA GLN A 9 -4.01 -9.18 2.35
C GLN A 9 -3.41 -8.15 1.41
N GLY A 10 -2.19 -7.75 1.66
CA GLY A 10 -1.50 -6.72 0.92
C GLY A 10 -0.10 -6.47 1.43
N PHE A 11 0.46 -5.35 1.05
CA PHE A 11 1.83 -5.00 1.42
C PHE A 11 2.01 -3.51 1.64
N VAL A 12 3.02 -3.18 2.43
CA VAL A 12 3.52 -1.82 2.61
C VAL A 12 4.81 -1.70 1.80
N TYR A 13 4.95 -0.63 1.07
CA TYR A 13 6.06 -0.46 0.13
C TYR A 13 6.74 0.90 0.30
N LEU A 14 7.99 0.94 -0.15
CA LEU A 14 8.79 2.16 -0.28
C LEU A 14 9.15 2.34 -1.75
N ILE A 15 8.82 3.50 -2.29
CA ILE A 15 9.23 3.89 -3.64
C ILE A 15 10.31 4.97 -3.50
N THR A 16 11.37 4.84 -4.27
CA THR A 16 12.46 5.81 -4.30
C THR A 16 12.66 6.30 -5.73
N ASN A 17 12.62 7.62 -5.93
CA ASN A 17 12.99 8.23 -7.21
C ASN A 17 14.52 8.16 -7.30
N LEU A 18 15.02 7.43 -8.28
CA LEU A 18 16.45 7.20 -8.44
C LEU A 18 17.23 8.45 -8.83
N ASP A 19 16.57 9.42 -9.46
CA ASP A 19 17.20 10.67 -9.87
C ASP A 19 17.34 11.68 -8.74
N THR A 20 16.30 11.78 -7.91
CA THR A 20 16.22 12.78 -6.84
C THR A 20 16.40 12.21 -5.43
N GLN A 21 16.33 10.89 -5.27
CA GLN A 21 16.32 10.17 -4.00
C GLN A 21 15.11 10.46 -3.14
N LYS A 22 14.09 11.11 -3.69
CA LYS A 22 12.86 11.41 -2.99
C LYS A 22 11.99 10.15 -2.90
N ARG A 23 11.33 9.94 -1.76
CA ARG A 23 10.67 8.68 -1.41
C ARG A 23 9.16 8.84 -1.20
N TYR A 24 8.47 7.71 -1.26
CA TYR A 24 7.05 7.61 -0.95
C TYR A 24 6.77 6.27 -0.28
N ILE A 25 6.04 6.31 0.85
CA ILE A 25 5.59 5.13 1.59
C ILE A 25 4.10 4.96 1.37
N GLY A 26 3.70 3.76 0.97
CA GLY A 26 2.29 3.47 0.73
C GLY A 26 1.94 2.03 1.04
N LYS A 27 0.68 1.70 0.82
CA LYS A 27 0.15 0.34 0.97
C LYS A 27 -0.69 -0.03 -0.24
N LYS A 28 -0.81 -1.33 -0.49
CA LYS A 28 -1.60 -1.84 -1.60
C LYS A 28 -2.18 -3.20 -1.25
N ASN A 29 -3.44 -3.39 -1.54
CA ASN A 29 -4.07 -4.70 -1.44
C ASN A 29 -3.66 -5.57 -2.63
N PHE A 30 -3.44 -6.85 -2.39
CA PHE A 30 -3.23 -7.81 -3.47
C PHE A 30 -4.53 -8.13 -4.20
N ILE A 31 -5.65 -8.13 -3.47
CA ILE A 31 -6.96 -8.50 -4.01
C ILE A 31 -7.87 -7.27 -4.06
N LYS A 32 -8.47 -7.08 -5.20
CA LYS A 32 -9.45 -6.03 -5.45
C LYS A 32 -10.85 -6.59 -5.20
N LYS A 33 -11.65 -5.86 -4.42
CA LYS A 33 -13.03 -6.18 -4.14
C LYS A 33 -13.95 -5.25 -4.90
N ARG A 34 -14.89 -5.81 -5.64
CA ARG A 34 -15.87 -5.06 -6.41
C ARG A 34 -17.29 -5.48 -6.01
N THR A 35 -18.15 -4.50 -5.75
CA THR A 35 -19.56 -4.74 -5.47
C THR A 35 -20.34 -4.60 -6.77
N LEU A 36 -21.07 -5.66 -7.16
CA LEU A 36 -21.93 -5.67 -8.32
C LEU A 36 -23.40 -5.55 -7.87
N LYS A 37 -24.27 -5.05 -8.77
CA LYS A 37 -25.70 -5.01 -8.54
C LYS A 37 -26.23 -6.42 -8.27
N ALA A 38 -27.30 -6.52 -7.47
CA ALA A 38 -27.96 -7.78 -7.22
C ALA A 38 -28.46 -8.40 -8.54
N LEU A 39 -28.41 -9.72 -8.63
CA LEU A 39 -29.00 -10.44 -9.76
C LEU A 39 -30.51 -10.22 -9.79
N LYS A 40 -31.12 -10.31 -10.99
CA LYS A 40 -32.57 -10.23 -11.17
C LYS A 40 -33.26 -11.21 -10.22
N GLY A 41 -34.21 -10.70 -9.41
CA GLY A 41 -34.87 -11.48 -8.39
C GLY A 41 -34.14 -11.68 -7.08
N LYS A 42 -32.94 -11.13 -6.91
CA LYS A 42 -32.17 -11.18 -5.67
C LYS A 42 -32.11 -9.79 -5.04
N LYS A 43 -32.10 -9.74 -3.70
CA LYS A 43 -32.04 -8.49 -2.95
C LYS A 43 -30.61 -8.08 -2.56
N ARG A 44 -29.68 -9.05 -2.49
CA ARG A 44 -28.31 -8.79 -2.06
C ARG A 44 -27.40 -8.42 -3.22
N LYS A 45 -26.59 -7.41 -3.02
CA LYS A 45 -25.49 -7.08 -3.91
C LYS A 45 -24.46 -8.20 -3.84
N ARG A 46 -23.80 -8.46 -4.96
CA ARG A 46 -22.74 -9.45 -5.04
C ARG A 46 -21.39 -8.80 -4.87
N LYS A 47 -20.46 -9.53 -4.27
CA LYS A 47 -19.06 -9.12 -4.17
C LYS A 47 -18.23 -10.03 -5.06
N VAL A 48 -17.40 -9.43 -5.89
CA VAL A 48 -16.46 -10.14 -6.77
C VAL A 48 -15.05 -9.76 -6.39
N TYR A 49 -14.19 -10.75 -6.30
CA TYR A 49 -12.79 -10.61 -5.94
C TYR A 49 -11.91 -10.91 -7.13
N SER A 50 -10.90 -10.09 -7.35
CA SER A 50 -9.91 -10.29 -8.41
C SER A 50 -8.56 -9.78 -7.94
N GLU A 51 -7.49 -10.24 -8.59
CA GLU A 51 -6.16 -9.72 -8.32
C GLU A 51 -6.11 -8.24 -8.69
N SER A 52 -5.50 -7.41 -7.81
CA SER A 52 -5.32 -5.99 -8.08
C SER A 52 -4.16 -5.74 -9.06
N ASP A 53 -3.94 -4.49 -9.41
CA ASP A 53 -2.84 -4.04 -10.26
C ASP A 53 -1.52 -3.84 -9.47
N TRP A 54 -1.34 -4.58 -8.37
CA TRP A 54 -0.23 -4.38 -7.44
C TRP A 54 1.16 -4.48 -8.08
N LYS A 55 1.31 -5.29 -9.14
CA LYS A 55 2.60 -5.47 -9.81
C LYS A 55 3.11 -4.19 -10.46
N ASP A 56 2.19 -3.38 -10.97
CA ASP A 56 2.50 -2.15 -11.70
C ASP A 56 2.12 -0.88 -10.92
N TYR A 57 1.78 -1.03 -9.64
CA TYR A 57 1.29 0.06 -8.82
C TYR A 57 2.43 0.79 -8.12
N TYR A 58 2.48 2.11 -8.28
CA TYR A 58 3.50 2.99 -7.70
C TYR A 58 2.94 4.06 -6.77
N GLY A 59 1.72 3.87 -6.27
CA GLY A 59 1.13 4.75 -5.28
C GLY A 59 0.06 5.68 -5.83
N SER A 60 -0.60 6.38 -4.92
CA SER A 60 -1.69 7.31 -5.21
C SER A 60 -1.25 8.78 -5.22
N SER A 61 0.04 9.05 -5.06
CA SER A 61 0.56 10.42 -5.09
C SER A 61 0.48 11.00 -6.50
N ASP A 62 -0.12 12.19 -6.63
CA ASP A 62 -0.20 12.88 -7.92
C ASP A 62 1.19 13.23 -8.46
N ALA A 63 2.12 13.60 -7.59
CA ALA A 63 3.49 13.92 -7.97
C ALA A 63 4.20 12.70 -8.56
N VAL A 64 4.06 11.54 -7.93
CA VAL A 64 4.65 10.29 -8.42
C VAL A 64 4.00 9.89 -9.75
N SER A 65 2.67 9.98 -9.84
CA SER A 65 1.95 9.65 -11.08
C SER A 65 2.39 10.52 -12.26
N LYS A 66 2.60 11.80 -12.02
CA LYS A 66 3.08 12.73 -13.05
C LYS A 66 4.47 12.34 -13.56
N ILE A 67 5.37 11.99 -12.66
CA ILE A 67 6.74 11.58 -13.02
C ILE A 67 6.71 10.26 -13.77
N LEU A 68 5.85 9.32 -13.40
CA LEU A 68 5.68 8.04 -14.11
C LEU A 68 5.24 8.25 -15.54
N LEU A 69 4.32 9.18 -15.79
CA LEU A 69 3.84 9.50 -17.14
C LEU A 69 4.93 10.16 -17.99
N GLU A 70 5.75 11.01 -17.39
CA GLU A 70 6.78 11.78 -18.10
C GLU A 70 8.06 10.96 -18.33
N SER A 71 8.48 10.16 -17.36
CA SER A 71 9.80 9.52 -17.34
C SER A 71 9.78 8.00 -17.29
N GLY A 72 8.61 7.39 -17.07
CA GLY A 72 8.46 5.94 -17.03
C GLY A 72 8.75 5.31 -15.66
N PRO A 73 8.39 4.03 -15.49
CA PRO A 73 8.55 3.33 -14.20
C PRO A 73 10.00 3.04 -13.81
N GLU A 74 10.93 3.02 -14.76
CA GLU A 74 12.36 2.82 -14.50
C GLU A 74 13.00 3.96 -13.70
N THR A 75 12.31 5.10 -13.56
CA THR A 75 12.73 6.22 -12.71
C THR A 75 12.67 5.87 -11.24
N PHE A 76 11.84 4.89 -10.88
CA PHE A 76 11.57 4.52 -9.51
C PHE A 76 12.04 3.11 -9.19
N GLU A 77 12.52 2.93 -7.96
CA GLU A 77 12.74 1.63 -7.36
C GLU A 77 11.63 1.40 -6.33
N ARG A 78 11.04 0.21 -6.34
CA ARG A 78 10.00 -0.18 -5.40
C ARG A 78 10.47 -1.33 -4.54
N GLU A 79 10.40 -1.15 -3.23
CA GLU A 79 10.75 -2.17 -2.25
C GLU A 79 9.53 -2.51 -1.40
N ILE A 80 9.29 -3.80 -1.21
CA ILE A 80 8.25 -4.26 -0.28
C ILE A 80 8.86 -4.26 1.12
N LEU A 81 8.27 -3.46 2.02
CA LEU A 81 8.72 -3.36 3.39
C LEU A 81 8.08 -4.41 4.30
N HIS A 82 6.83 -4.76 4.02
CA HIS A 82 6.07 -5.68 4.89
C HIS A 82 4.92 -6.32 4.12
N LEU A 83 4.77 -7.63 4.27
CA LEU A 83 3.63 -8.39 3.78
C LEU A 83 2.63 -8.52 4.93
N SER A 84 1.41 -8.05 4.73
CA SER A 84 0.40 -7.96 5.79
C SER A 84 -0.69 -9.00 5.62
N MET A 85 -1.10 -9.60 6.73
CA MET A 85 -2.15 -10.62 6.77
C MET A 85 -3.55 -10.03 6.85
N SER A 86 -3.67 -8.75 7.22
CA SER A 86 -4.96 -8.08 7.36
C SER A 86 -4.85 -6.61 6.95
N LYS A 87 -6.00 -6.00 6.66
CA LYS A 87 -6.07 -4.56 6.36
C LYS A 87 -5.62 -3.70 7.53
N GLY A 88 -5.98 -4.10 8.75
CA GLY A 88 -5.58 -3.38 9.96
C GLY A 88 -4.08 -3.41 10.17
N GLU A 89 -3.46 -4.57 10.02
CA GLU A 89 -2.00 -4.73 10.10
C GLU A 89 -1.31 -3.87 9.05
N MET A 90 -1.77 -3.94 7.82
CA MET A 90 -1.21 -3.17 6.71
C MET A 90 -1.26 -1.66 6.98
N SER A 91 -2.40 -1.16 7.44
CA SER A 91 -2.57 0.26 7.75
C SER A 91 -1.70 0.71 8.92
N TYR A 92 -1.57 -0.12 9.94
CA TYR A 92 -0.71 0.18 11.09
C TYR A 92 0.77 0.24 10.69
N VAL A 93 1.23 -0.72 9.92
CA VAL A 93 2.63 -0.77 9.48
C VAL A 93 2.96 0.42 8.55
N GLU A 94 2.05 0.78 7.66
CA GLU A 94 2.20 1.98 6.83
C GLU A 94 2.33 3.23 7.70
N LEU A 95 1.43 3.39 8.67
CA LEU A 95 1.47 4.51 9.62
C LEU A 95 2.80 4.53 10.39
N TYR A 96 3.22 3.37 10.87
CA TYR A 96 4.48 3.24 11.60
C TYR A 96 5.65 3.80 10.79
N TYR A 97 5.80 3.38 9.55
CA TYR A 97 6.88 3.85 8.70
C TYR A 97 6.78 5.35 8.39
N GLN A 98 5.58 5.84 8.15
CA GLN A 98 5.36 7.26 7.87
C GLN A 98 5.73 8.15 9.06
N VAL A 99 5.46 7.69 10.28
CA VAL A 99 5.78 8.42 11.50
C VAL A 99 7.27 8.32 11.83
N VAL A 100 7.83 7.12 11.80
CA VAL A 100 9.25 6.89 12.17
C VAL A 100 10.20 7.62 11.21
N THR A 101 9.86 7.67 9.93
CA THR A 101 10.67 8.37 8.93
C THR A 101 10.43 9.87 8.88
N GLY A 102 9.36 10.35 9.53
CA GLY A 102 8.96 11.75 9.42
C GLY A 102 8.48 12.15 8.02
N ALA A 103 7.95 11.18 7.26
CA ALA A 103 7.63 11.38 5.85
C ALA A 103 6.73 12.57 5.58
N LEU A 104 5.70 12.79 6.42
CA LEU A 104 4.77 13.91 6.24
C LEU A 104 5.44 15.27 6.45
N LEU A 105 6.47 15.31 7.27
CA LEU A 105 7.15 16.54 7.66
C LEU A 105 8.41 16.83 6.83
N SER A 106 8.79 15.92 5.95
CA SER A 106 10.05 15.99 5.22
C SER A 106 9.84 16.28 3.74
N ASP A 107 10.65 17.17 3.18
CA ASP A 107 10.69 17.42 1.74
C ASP A 107 11.31 16.26 0.94
N ASP A 108 11.91 15.29 1.64
CA ASP A 108 12.49 14.11 1.02
C ASP A 108 11.45 13.03 0.70
N TYR A 109 10.18 13.28 1.03
CA TYR A 109 9.08 12.35 0.79
C TYR A 109 7.94 13.03 0.02
N TYR A 110 7.30 12.24 -0.84
CA TYR A 110 6.10 12.67 -1.55
C TYR A 110 4.82 12.56 -0.71
N ASN A 111 4.90 11.98 0.49
CA ASN A 111 3.75 11.76 1.34
C ASN A 111 3.15 13.09 1.82
N GLY A 112 1.87 13.30 1.53
CA GLY A 112 1.15 14.53 1.91
C GLY A 112 0.05 14.32 2.93
N ILE A 113 -0.35 13.09 3.18
CA ILE A 113 -1.49 12.77 4.05
C ILE A 113 -1.18 11.50 4.84
N ILE A 114 -1.51 11.52 6.13
CA ILE A 114 -1.61 10.30 6.95
C ILE A 114 -3.07 10.14 7.33
N SER A 115 -3.67 9.02 6.90
CA SER A 115 -5.05 8.68 7.23
C SER A 115 -5.09 7.24 7.72
N CYS A 116 -5.38 7.07 9.01
CA CYS A 116 -5.38 5.75 9.61
C CYS A 116 -6.38 5.67 10.75
N ARG A 117 -7.25 4.66 10.69
CA ARG A 117 -8.21 4.38 11.76
C ARG A 117 -8.13 2.90 12.10
N ILE A 118 -7.49 2.60 13.22
CA ILE A 118 -7.22 1.23 13.66
C ILE A 118 -7.50 1.14 15.15
N ASN A 119 -7.98 -0.03 15.60
CA ASN A 119 -8.05 -0.34 17.03
C ASN A 119 -7.23 -1.61 17.31
N HIS A 120 -7.00 -1.88 18.60
CA HIS A 120 -6.15 -3.01 19.02
C HIS A 120 -6.65 -4.37 18.54
N ARG A 121 -7.94 -4.51 18.22
CA ARG A 121 -8.51 -5.77 17.72
C ARG A 121 -8.09 -6.08 16.29
N HIS A 122 -7.70 -5.06 15.52
CA HIS A 122 -7.27 -5.21 14.15
C HIS A 122 -5.81 -5.63 14.04
N ILE A 123 -5.04 -5.50 15.13
CA ILE A 123 -3.60 -5.74 15.13
C ILE A 123 -3.30 -6.83 16.15
N LYS A 124 -2.81 -7.96 15.66
CA LYS A 124 -2.40 -9.08 16.51
C LYS A 124 -0.99 -9.49 16.10
N ASN A 125 -0.15 -9.71 17.10
CA ASN A 125 1.18 -10.28 16.90
C ASN A 125 2.11 -9.43 16.03
N ILE A 126 1.92 -8.10 16.02
CA ILE A 126 2.88 -7.20 15.38
C ILE A 126 3.97 -6.85 16.38
N ASP A 127 5.20 -7.11 16.00
CA ASP A 127 6.38 -6.71 16.77
C ASP A 127 7.15 -5.68 15.95
N VAL A 128 7.08 -4.41 16.36
CA VAL A 128 7.70 -3.31 15.63
C VAL A 128 9.22 -3.43 15.57
N GLU A 129 9.83 -4.12 16.53
CA GLU A 129 11.27 -4.35 16.52
C GLU A 129 11.72 -5.28 15.38
N LYS A 130 10.81 -6.10 14.88
CA LYS A 130 11.08 -7.03 13.79
C LYS A 130 10.80 -6.43 12.41
N LEU A 131 10.22 -5.22 12.35
CA LEU A 131 9.96 -4.57 11.08
C LEU A 131 11.27 -4.12 10.42
N LYS A 132 11.31 -4.23 9.09
CA LYS A 132 12.46 -3.82 8.31
C LYS A 132 12.76 -2.35 8.54
N LYS A 133 14.03 -2.03 8.78
CA LYS A 133 14.45 -0.64 8.97
C LYS A 133 14.81 0.01 7.64
N ILE A 134 14.47 1.28 7.54
CA ILE A 134 14.75 2.05 6.33
C ILE A 134 15.37 3.41 6.65
#